data_761dde7ea74c6f7f79f45630664d397f
#
_entry.id   761dde7ea74c6f7f79f45630664d397f
#
_cell.length_a   1.000
_cell.length_b   1.000
_cell.length_c   1.000
_cell.angle_alpha   90.00
_cell.angle_beta   90.00
_cell.angle_gamma   90.00
#
_symmetry.space_group_name_H-M   'P 1'
#
loop_
_entity.id
_entity.type
_entity.pdbx_description
1 polymer ?
#
loop_
_entity_poly.entity_id
_entity_poly.type
_entity_poly.pdbx_seq_one_letter_code
_entity_poly.pdbx_strand_id
1 'polypeptide(L)'
;MTQSNLKHLFVYSQQQKTKAKRGIVYSILNKLFDLAPPVLIGVAIDIVVEGNESFLASFGIPDRRRQLVILAILTFIIWGLESLFDYLSAVTWRGISQDIEHSLRTETFENVLSLDMKYFENKSSGRLMAILNDDVNQLERFLDTGANKLLQTATTVIVIGGTFLYISPLIATFAFIPIPIIIFGSFKFTSTIASRYERIRESIETLNSNLSNSISGILNVKSFTRESKELERIETSSNEVKSANYHAIKLSAAFIPIIRVAILFGFTATLLIGGFLALDGEIKVATYSVLLFITQRLLWPLTELGDTFDLYQRAMASFNRIFSLKNESSEIGNGNIEFKKLENKIELKDVSFSYVDNFNVLNNVDLTIEAGQTTAIVGSTGSGKSTLIKLLLRLYEINNGSISFDSNSLKDIELSSLREKIGLVSQDVFLFDDTVYANIRCNVIRCLLGHF
;
A
#
# COMPACT_ATOMS: atom_id res chain seq x y z
N MET A 1 -8.94 16.12 -5.52
CA MET A 1 -7.92 15.12 -5.88
C MET A 1 -8.28 13.68 -5.48
N THR A 2 -8.95 13.42 -4.38
CA THR A 2 -9.28 12.06 -3.87
C THR A 2 -10.30 11.25 -4.69
N GLN A 3 -11.21 11.88 -5.41
CA GLN A 3 -12.22 11.15 -6.23
C GLN A 3 -11.64 10.52 -7.52
N SER A 4 -10.56 11.09 -8.08
CA SER A 4 -9.89 10.54 -9.26
C SER A 4 -9.16 9.23 -8.93
N ASN A 5 -8.54 9.14 -7.76
CA ASN A 5 -7.68 8.04 -7.37
C ASN A 5 -8.44 6.75 -7.06
N LEU A 6 -9.62 6.88 -6.42
CA LEU A 6 -10.52 5.75 -6.23
C LEU A 6 -11.05 5.19 -7.56
N LYS A 7 -11.29 6.06 -8.57
CA LYS A 7 -11.68 5.60 -9.91
C LYS A 7 -10.58 4.78 -10.58
N HIS A 8 -9.32 5.19 -10.46
CA HIS A 8 -8.20 4.45 -11.04
C HIS A 8 -7.96 3.12 -10.33
N LEU A 9 -8.05 3.08 -9.00
CA LEU A 9 -8.01 1.84 -8.23
C LEU A 9 -9.19 0.91 -8.59
N PHE A 10 -10.35 1.50 -8.88
CA PHE A 10 -11.51 0.76 -9.34
C PHE A 10 -11.34 0.19 -10.77
N VAL A 11 -10.56 0.85 -11.63
CA VAL A 11 -10.21 0.33 -12.97
C VAL A 11 -9.32 -0.90 -12.83
N TYR A 12 -8.32 -0.92 -11.93
CA TYR A 12 -7.52 -2.12 -11.63
C TYR A 12 -8.39 -3.25 -11.06
N SER A 13 -9.33 -2.91 -10.18
CA SER A 13 -10.28 -3.90 -9.66
C SER A 13 -11.23 -4.42 -10.75
N GLN A 14 -11.38 -3.73 -11.87
CA GLN A 14 -12.22 -4.20 -12.99
C GLN A 14 -11.68 -5.46 -13.66
N GLN A 15 -10.36 -5.66 -13.71
CA GLN A 15 -9.77 -6.91 -14.19
C GLN A 15 -10.07 -8.08 -13.24
N GLN A 16 -10.31 -7.79 -11.95
CA GLN A 16 -10.60 -8.77 -10.89
C GLN A 16 -12.08 -8.77 -10.44
N LYS A 17 -13.00 -8.17 -11.22
CA LYS A 17 -14.42 -7.97 -10.84
C LYS A 17 -15.10 -9.25 -10.33
N THR A 18 -14.85 -10.38 -10.98
CA THR A 18 -15.49 -11.64 -10.60
C THR A 18 -14.96 -12.15 -9.26
N LYS A 19 -13.63 -12.06 -9.03
CA LYS A 19 -13.03 -12.44 -7.75
C LYS A 19 -13.49 -11.48 -6.64
N ALA A 20 -13.51 -10.15 -6.89
CA ALA A 20 -13.97 -9.15 -5.94
C ALA A 20 -15.43 -9.36 -5.53
N LYS A 21 -16.34 -9.64 -6.47
CA LYS A 21 -17.73 -9.97 -6.16
C LYS A 21 -17.84 -11.21 -5.28
N ARG A 22 -17.07 -12.27 -5.58
CA ARG A 22 -17.03 -13.47 -4.72
C ARG A 22 -16.51 -13.15 -3.33
N GLY A 23 -15.42 -12.38 -3.21
CA GLY A 23 -14.87 -11.93 -1.95
C GLY A 23 -15.88 -11.16 -1.11
N ILE A 24 -16.61 -10.22 -1.72
CA ILE A 24 -17.68 -9.47 -1.05
C ILE A 24 -18.77 -10.41 -0.52
N VAL A 25 -19.24 -11.34 -1.35
CA VAL A 25 -20.28 -12.30 -0.92
C VAL A 25 -19.77 -13.16 0.22
N TYR A 26 -18.55 -13.70 0.14
CA TYR A 26 -17.97 -14.53 1.20
C TYR A 26 -17.80 -13.74 2.50
N SER A 27 -17.36 -12.49 2.44
CA SER A 27 -17.21 -11.63 3.61
C SER A 27 -18.56 -11.29 4.27
N ILE A 28 -19.60 -11.04 3.47
CA ILE A 28 -20.96 -10.81 3.98
C ILE A 28 -21.51 -12.08 4.64
N LEU A 29 -21.38 -13.23 3.97
CA LEU A 29 -21.85 -14.52 4.51
C LEU A 29 -21.08 -14.90 5.78
N ASN A 30 -19.75 -14.76 5.79
CA ASN A 30 -18.95 -14.95 6.99
C ASN A 30 -19.48 -14.09 8.14
N LYS A 31 -19.74 -12.80 7.89
CA LYS A 31 -20.22 -11.90 8.94
C LYS A 31 -21.64 -12.20 9.40
N LEU A 32 -22.50 -12.64 8.51
CA LEU A 32 -23.85 -13.09 8.89
C LEU A 32 -23.80 -14.32 9.80
N PHE A 33 -22.95 -15.30 9.52
CA PHE A 33 -22.77 -16.47 10.38
C PHE A 33 -22.05 -16.12 11.68
N ASP A 34 -21.09 -15.19 11.70
CA ASP A 34 -20.44 -14.68 12.91
C ASP A 34 -21.43 -13.96 13.87
N LEU A 35 -22.50 -13.38 13.32
CA LEU A 35 -23.56 -12.74 14.12
C LEU A 35 -24.62 -13.71 14.60
N ALA A 36 -24.61 -14.97 14.19
CA ALA A 36 -25.60 -15.97 14.60
C ALA A 36 -25.47 -16.45 16.05
N PRO A 37 -24.29 -16.62 16.69
CA PRO A 37 -24.18 -17.14 18.05
C PRO A 37 -25.04 -16.42 19.09
N PRO A 38 -25.10 -15.07 19.15
CA PRO A 38 -26.05 -14.39 20.06
C PRO A 38 -27.51 -14.80 19.84
N VAL A 39 -27.90 -14.98 18.57
CA VAL A 39 -29.28 -15.41 18.24
C VAL A 39 -29.52 -16.85 18.71
N LEU A 40 -28.54 -17.74 18.52
CA LEU A 40 -28.63 -19.12 19.00
C LEU A 40 -28.71 -19.21 20.52
N ILE A 41 -27.99 -18.33 21.25
CA ILE A 41 -28.13 -18.21 22.71
C ILE A 41 -29.55 -17.76 23.08
N GLY A 42 -30.10 -16.79 22.35
CA GLY A 42 -31.50 -16.36 22.56
C GLY A 42 -32.48 -17.51 22.33
N VAL A 43 -32.32 -18.30 21.28
CA VAL A 43 -33.14 -19.49 21.02
C VAL A 43 -32.99 -20.54 22.13
N ALA A 44 -31.78 -20.73 22.67
CA ALA A 44 -31.56 -21.63 23.78
C ALA A 44 -32.32 -21.19 25.03
N ILE A 45 -32.31 -19.89 25.33
CA ILE A 45 -33.07 -19.31 26.43
C ILE A 45 -34.59 -19.48 26.20
N ASP A 46 -35.06 -19.22 24.99
CA ASP A 46 -36.46 -19.39 24.60
C ASP A 46 -36.93 -20.83 24.82
N ILE A 47 -36.12 -21.83 24.46
CA ILE A 47 -36.43 -23.24 24.72
C ILE A 47 -36.55 -23.55 26.21
N VAL A 48 -35.68 -23.00 27.03
CA VAL A 48 -35.67 -23.28 28.50
C VAL A 48 -36.81 -22.56 29.21
N VAL A 49 -37.09 -21.31 28.82
CA VAL A 49 -38.11 -20.46 29.46
C VAL A 49 -39.51 -20.78 28.96
N GLU A 50 -39.74 -20.68 27.66
CA GLU A 50 -41.06 -20.81 27.02
C GLU A 50 -41.46 -22.28 26.77
N GLY A 51 -40.50 -23.18 26.61
CA GLY A 51 -40.72 -24.61 26.48
C GLY A 51 -41.57 -24.99 25.26
N ASN A 52 -42.83 -25.30 25.48
CA ASN A 52 -43.73 -25.71 24.41
C ASN A 52 -44.22 -24.56 23.53
N GLU A 53 -44.00 -23.33 23.93
CA GLU A 53 -44.28 -22.11 23.14
C GLU A 53 -43.03 -21.48 22.50
N SER A 54 -41.90 -22.18 22.60
CA SER A 54 -40.65 -21.76 22.03
C SER A 54 -40.68 -21.66 20.48
N PHE A 55 -39.75 -20.88 19.92
CA PHE A 55 -39.62 -20.74 18.48
C PHE A 55 -39.48 -22.07 17.72
N LEU A 56 -38.72 -23.05 18.26
CA LEU A 56 -38.61 -24.37 17.67
C LEU A 56 -39.86 -25.26 17.86
N ALA A 57 -40.63 -25.01 18.93
CA ALA A 57 -41.91 -25.70 19.10
C ALA A 57 -42.92 -25.34 17.99
N SER A 58 -42.91 -24.09 17.52
CA SER A 58 -43.74 -23.63 16.41
C SER A 58 -43.50 -24.39 15.08
N PHE A 59 -42.35 -25.03 14.94
CA PHE A 59 -42.03 -25.94 13.80
C PHE A 59 -42.42 -27.41 14.04
N GLY A 60 -43.22 -27.69 15.09
CA GLY A 60 -43.74 -29.04 15.35
C GLY A 60 -42.80 -29.93 16.20
N ILE A 61 -41.86 -29.33 16.91
CA ILE A 61 -40.92 -30.03 17.79
C ILE A 61 -41.22 -29.66 19.28
N PRO A 62 -42.19 -30.35 19.95
CA PRO A 62 -42.61 -29.93 21.32
C PRO A 62 -41.63 -30.39 22.41
N ASP A 63 -40.81 -31.42 22.17
CA ASP A 63 -39.86 -31.94 23.16
C ASP A 63 -38.63 -31.02 23.33
N ARG A 64 -38.48 -30.39 24.50
CA ARG A 64 -37.36 -29.49 24.85
C ARG A 64 -35.99 -30.13 24.66
N ARG A 65 -35.82 -31.40 24.97
CA ARG A 65 -34.54 -32.12 24.81
C ARG A 65 -34.18 -32.25 23.32
N ARG A 66 -35.14 -32.57 22.47
CA ARG A 66 -34.96 -32.65 21.03
C ARG A 66 -34.64 -31.26 20.44
N GLN A 67 -35.32 -30.22 20.89
CA GLN A 67 -35.02 -28.83 20.51
C GLN A 67 -33.56 -28.45 20.79
N LEU A 68 -33.06 -28.76 22.02
CA LEU A 68 -31.66 -28.49 22.36
C LEU A 68 -30.67 -29.28 21.52
N VAL A 69 -30.94 -30.54 21.21
CA VAL A 69 -30.08 -31.36 20.32
C VAL A 69 -30.05 -30.75 18.91
N ILE A 70 -31.21 -30.37 18.38
CA ILE A 70 -31.29 -29.73 17.06
C ILE A 70 -30.54 -28.40 17.06
N LEU A 71 -30.70 -27.60 18.10
CA LEU A 71 -29.96 -26.32 18.26
C LEU A 71 -28.44 -26.54 18.32
N ALA A 72 -27.99 -27.58 19.03
CA ALA A 72 -26.56 -27.93 19.09
C ALA A 72 -26.01 -28.32 17.72
N ILE A 73 -26.75 -29.15 16.95
CA ILE A 73 -26.38 -29.50 15.59
C ILE A 73 -26.35 -28.26 14.68
N LEU A 74 -27.37 -27.40 14.78
CA LEU A 74 -27.44 -26.16 14.01
C LEU A 74 -26.28 -25.22 14.34
N THR A 75 -25.93 -25.11 15.63
CA THR A 75 -24.78 -24.33 16.07
C THR A 75 -23.48 -24.84 15.47
N PHE A 76 -23.28 -26.15 15.45
CA PHE A 76 -22.11 -26.77 14.85
C PHE A 76 -22.02 -26.48 13.34
N ILE A 77 -23.16 -26.59 12.63
CA ILE A 77 -23.23 -26.27 11.20
C ILE A 77 -22.94 -24.80 10.94
N ILE A 78 -23.52 -23.88 11.70
CA ILE A 78 -23.34 -22.43 11.56
C ILE A 78 -21.88 -22.05 11.76
N TRP A 79 -21.22 -22.55 12.81
CA TRP A 79 -19.79 -22.29 13.03
C TRP A 79 -18.89 -22.92 11.96
N GLY A 80 -19.27 -24.10 11.45
CA GLY A 80 -18.59 -24.70 10.31
C GLY A 80 -18.68 -23.84 9.05
N LEU A 81 -19.88 -23.29 8.78
CA LEU A 81 -20.09 -22.37 7.66
C LEU A 81 -19.38 -21.02 7.88
N GLU A 82 -19.40 -20.47 9.09
CA GLU A 82 -18.63 -19.28 9.44
C GLU A 82 -17.13 -19.46 9.11
N SER A 83 -16.54 -20.55 9.63
CA SER A 83 -15.13 -20.85 9.40
C SER A 83 -14.81 -21.10 7.91
N LEU A 84 -15.73 -21.75 7.17
CA LEU A 84 -15.59 -21.96 5.74
C LEU A 84 -15.59 -20.63 4.97
N PHE A 85 -16.54 -19.74 5.27
CA PHE A 85 -16.63 -18.45 4.59
C PHE A 85 -15.53 -17.49 5.03
N ASP A 86 -15.01 -17.59 6.26
CA ASP A 86 -13.83 -16.87 6.70
C ASP A 86 -12.62 -17.27 5.86
N TYR A 87 -12.36 -18.56 5.73
CA TYR A 87 -11.29 -19.10 4.88
C TYR A 87 -11.43 -18.65 3.42
N LEU A 88 -12.63 -18.78 2.83
CA LEU A 88 -12.89 -18.41 1.44
C LEU A 88 -12.73 -16.91 1.22
N SER A 89 -13.18 -16.08 2.16
CA SER A 89 -13.01 -14.64 2.09
C SER A 89 -11.54 -14.24 2.19
N ALA A 90 -10.81 -14.80 3.16
CA ALA A 90 -9.38 -14.54 3.37
C ALA A 90 -8.54 -14.92 2.14
N VAL A 91 -8.72 -16.14 1.61
CA VAL A 91 -8.01 -16.58 0.39
C VAL A 91 -8.34 -15.69 -0.81
N THR A 92 -9.60 -15.27 -0.94
CA THR A 92 -10.02 -14.43 -2.07
C THR A 92 -9.43 -13.03 -1.99
N TRP A 93 -9.51 -12.36 -0.84
CA TRP A 93 -8.96 -11.01 -0.66
C TRP A 93 -7.44 -10.97 -0.76
N ARG A 94 -6.76 -11.94 -0.13
CA ARG A 94 -5.29 -12.07 -0.25
C ARG A 94 -4.85 -12.37 -1.67
N GLY A 95 -5.59 -13.22 -2.38
CA GLY A 95 -5.31 -13.48 -3.79
C GLY A 95 -5.47 -12.24 -4.67
N ILE A 96 -6.52 -11.44 -4.44
CA ILE A 96 -6.73 -10.17 -5.16
C ILE A 96 -5.61 -9.17 -4.84
N SER A 97 -5.22 -9.04 -3.57
CA SER A 97 -4.16 -8.11 -3.18
C SER A 97 -2.82 -8.48 -3.82
N GLN A 98 -2.47 -9.76 -3.87
CA GLN A 98 -1.25 -10.26 -4.51
C GLN A 98 -1.28 -10.07 -6.05
N ASP A 99 -2.41 -10.33 -6.69
CA ASP A 99 -2.55 -10.09 -8.14
C ASP A 99 -2.37 -8.60 -8.48
N ILE A 100 -2.95 -7.70 -7.67
CA ILE A 100 -2.81 -6.23 -7.86
C ILE A 100 -1.39 -5.78 -7.55
N GLU A 101 -0.77 -6.27 -6.49
CA GLU A 101 0.61 -6.00 -6.12
C GLU A 101 1.56 -6.35 -7.26
N HIS A 102 1.45 -7.58 -7.78
CA HIS A 102 2.26 -8.05 -8.90
C HIS A 102 2.09 -7.17 -10.14
N SER A 103 0.85 -6.90 -10.54
CA SER A 103 0.56 -6.10 -11.73
C SER A 103 1.10 -4.67 -11.60
N LEU A 104 0.87 -4.02 -10.45
CA LEU A 104 1.37 -2.65 -10.23
C LEU A 104 2.89 -2.59 -10.21
N ARG A 105 3.55 -3.56 -9.59
CA ARG A 105 5.02 -3.61 -9.55
C ARG A 105 5.61 -3.79 -10.94
N THR A 106 5.10 -4.75 -11.71
CA THR A 106 5.61 -5.06 -13.06
C THR A 106 5.33 -3.93 -14.03
N GLU A 107 4.10 -3.40 -14.10
CA GLU A 107 3.75 -2.30 -14.99
C GLU A 107 4.47 -1.00 -14.65
N THR A 108 4.66 -0.71 -13.34
CA THR A 108 5.41 0.48 -12.93
C THR A 108 6.90 0.32 -13.26
N PHE A 109 7.46 -0.87 -13.07
CA PHE A 109 8.85 -1.15 -13.40
C PHE A 109 9.09 -1.11 -14.93
N GLU A 110 8.15 -1.62 -15.73
CA GLU A 110 8.20 -1.51 -17.19
C GLU A 110 8.24 -0.02 -17.61
N ASN A 111 7.41 0.83 -17.00
CA ASN A 111 7.48 2.27 -17.25
C ASN A 111 8.82 2.87 -16.82
N VAL A 112 9.34 2.50 -15.65
CA VAL A 112 10.66 2.97 -15.18
C VAL A 112 11.75 2.61 -16.20
N LEU A 113 11.74 1.41 -16.78
CA LEU A 113 12.71 1.01 -17.81
C LEU A 113 12.60 1.83 -19.11
N SER A 114 11.44 2.42 -19.37
CA SER A 114 11.21 3.26 -20.56
C SER A 114 11.65 4.72 -20.38
N LEU A 115 11.95 5.15 -19.14
CA LEU A 115 12.34 6.54 -18.85
C LEU A 115 13.76 6.85 -19.35
N ASP A 116 13.99 8.11 -19.61
CA ASP A 116 15.29 8.60 -20.06
C ASP A 116 16.32 8.76 -18.92
N MET A 117 17.59 8.94 -19.29
CA MET A 117 18.69 9.01 -18.34
C MET A 117 18.61 10.25 -17.43
N LYS A 118 18.03 11.35 -17.92
CA LYS A 118 17.79 12.59 -17.16
C LYS A 118 16.94 12.34 -15.92
N TYR A 119 15.96 11.46 -16.02
CA TYR A 119 15.12 11.08 -14.88
C TYR A 119 15.93 10.40 -13.78
N PHE A 120 16.81 9.45 -14.13
CA PHE A 120 17.63 8.69 -13.17
C PHE A 120 18.72 9.53 -12.51
N GLU A 121 19.28 10.51 -13.22
CA GLU A 121 20.27 11.43 -12.64
C GLU A 121 19.63 12.36 -11.61
N ASN A 122 18.35 12.74 -11.79
CA ASN A 122 17.60 13.62 -10.88
C ASN A 122 16.92 12.89 -9.72
N LYS A 123 16.78 11.59 -9.76
CA LYS A 123 16.09 10.78 -8.75
C LYS A 123 17.02 9.70 -8.20
N SER A 124 17.06 9.57 -6.88
CA SER A 124 17.84 8.51 -6.28
C SER A 124 17.21 7.13 -6.54
N SER A 125 18.04 6.13 -6.82
CA SER A 125 17.62 4.73 -6.97
C SER A 125 16.87 4.21 -5.74
N GLY A 126 17.29 4.64 -4.53
CA GLY A 126 16.61 4.31 -3.29
C GLY A 126 15.15 4.78 -3.25
N ARG A 127 14.84 5.96 -3.82
CA ARG A 127 13.45 6.44 -3.91
C ARG A 127 12.61 5.57 -4.85
N LEU A 128 13.17 5.15 -5.98
CA LEU A 128 12.48 4.27 -6.92
C LEU A 128 12.20 2.90 -6.29
N MET A 129 13.20 2.34 -5.61
CA MET A 129 13.04 1.08 -4.85
C MET A 129 11.98 1.19 -3.76
N ALA A 130 11.93 2.32 -3.02
CA ALA A 130 10.90 2.54 -2.01
C ALA A 130 9.49 2.58 -2.63
N ILE A 131 9.30 3.19 -3.82
CA ILE A 131 8.00 3.19 -4.51
C ILE A 131 7.63 1.77 -4.97
N LEU A 132 8.57 1.04 -5.60
CA LEU A 132 8.32 -0.28 -6.17
C LEU A 132 8.12 -1.39 -5.10
N ASN A 133 8.68 -1.22 -3.90
CA ASN A 133 8.56 -2.17 -2.81
C ASN A 133 7.62 -1.64 -1.71
N ASP A 134 8.02 -0.58 -0.98
CA ASP A 134 7.32 -0.18 0.23
C ASP A 134 5.93 0.38 -0.06
N ASP A 135 5.79 1.21 -1.09
CA ASP A 135 4.51 1.80 -1.47
C ASP A 135 3.55 0.76 -2.04
N VAL A 136 4.04 -0.17 -2.86
CA VAL A 136 3.23 -1.28 -3.41
C VAL A 136 2.77 -2.20 -2.28
N ASN A 137 3.65 -2.58 -1.35
CA ASN A 137 3.31 -3.37 -0.18
C ASN A 137 2.34 -2.64 0.77
N GLN A 138 2.42 -1.31 0.88
CA GLN A 138 1.47 -0.52 1.69
C GLN A 138 0.05 -0.56 1.10
N LEU A 139 -0.07 -0.54 -0.23
CA LEU A 139 -1.35 -0.70 -0.91
C LEU A 139 -1.91 -2.12 -0.75
N GLU A 140 -1.05 -3.12 -0.90
CA GLU A 140 -1.39 -4.54 -0.69
C GLU A 140 -1.99 -4.77 0.69
N ARG A 141 -1.35 -4.29 1.77
CA ARG A 141 -1.86 -4.41 3.15
C ARG A 141 -3.26 -3.84 3.33
N PHE A 142 -3.57 -2.72 2.68
CA PHE A 142 -4.92 -2.17 2.72
C PHE A 142 -5.92 -3.06 1.99
N LEU A 143 -5.58 -3.59 0.83
CA LEU A 143 -6.46 -4.46 0.05
C LEU A 143 -6.68 -5.81 0.75
N ASP A 144 -5.63 -6.39 1.36
CA ASP A 144 -5.73 -7.63 2.12
C ASP A 144 -6.65 -7.50 3.34
N THR A 145 -6.34 -6.53 4.22
CA THR A 145 -6.97 -6.45 5.54
C THR A 145 -8.00 -5.32 5.62
N GLY A 146 -7.66 -4.13 5.16
CA GLY A 146 -8.45 -2.92 5.37
C GLY A 146 -9.79 -2.94 4.63
N ALA A 147 -9.79 -3.33 3.36
CA ALA A 147 -10.99 -3.35 2.53
C ALA A 147 -12.01 -4.37 3.05
N ASN A 148 -11.57 -5.57 3.39
CA ASN A 148 -12.41 -6.61 3.98
C ASN A 148 -12.99 -6.16 5.33
N LYS A 149 -12.17 -5.53 6.18
CA LYS A 149 -12.57 -5.04 7.50
C LYS A 149 -13.63 -3.94 7.42
N LEU A 150 -13.50 -3.00 6.47
CA LEU A 150 -14.53 -1.98 6.23
C LEU A 150 -15.86 -2.62 5.80
N LEU A 151 -15.81 -3.60 4.90
CA LEU A 151 -17.01 -4.30 4.44
C LEU A 151 -17.67 -5.08 5.56
N GLN A 152 -16.92 -5.82 6.36
CA GLN A 152 -17.43 -6.57 7.51
C GLN A 152 -18.04 -5.64 8.57
N THR A 153 -17.38 -4.50 8.86
CA THR A 153 -17.91 -3.50 9.80
C THR A 153 -19.21 -2.88 9.28
N ALA A 154 -19.27 -2.52 8.00
CA ALA A 154 -20.50 -2.01 7.38
C ALA A 154 -21.63 -3.06 7.44
N THR A 155 -21.34 -4.32 7.14
CA THR A 155 -22.30 -5.42 7.24
C THR A 155 -22.83 -5.57 8.68
N THR A 156 -21.93 -5.53 9.67
CA THR A 156 -22.29 -5.60 11.10
C THR A 156 -23.22 -4.46 11.49
N VAL A 157 -22.89 -3.22 11.12
CA VAL A 157 -23.70 -2.04 11.45
C VAL A 157 -25.10 -2.12 10.80
N ILE A 158 -25.17 -2.55 9.54
CA ILE A 158 -26.44 -2.68 8.81
C ILE A 158 -27.30 -3.79 9.42
N VAL A 159 -26.74 -4.98 9.65
CA VAL A 159 -27.50 -6.14 10.16
C VAL A 159 -27.94 -5.91 11.60
N ILE A 160 -27.02 -5.55 12.49
CA ILE A 160 -27.34 -5.30 13.90
C ILE A 160 -28.23 -4.07 14.02
N GLY A 161 -27.91 -2.98 13.29
CA GLY A 161 -28.70 -1.77 13.27
C GLY A 161 -30.15 -2.03 12.85
N GLY A 162 -30.34 -2.78 11.77
CA GLY A 162 -31.65 -3.21 11.31
C GLY A 162 -32.39 -4.07 12.33
N THR A 163 -31.69 -4.99 13.00
CA THR A 163 -32.28 -5.84 14.07
C THR A 163 -32.77 -5.01 15.24
N PHE A 164 -31.97 -4.05 15.72
CA PHE A 164 -32.38 -3.17 16.81
C PHE A 164 -33.60 -2.31 16.47
N LEU A 165 -33.59 -1.69 15.28
CA LEU A 165 -34.70 -0.88 14.81
C LEU A 165 -36.01 -1.70 14.66
N TYR A 166 -35.89 -2.94 14.22
CA TYR A 166 -37.03 -3.84 14.07
C TYR A 166 -37.62 -4.26 15.41
N ILE A 167 -36.77 -4.57 16.41
CA ILE A 167 -37.24 -5.04 17.74
C ILE A 167 -37.77 -3.88 18.58
N SER A 168 -36.99 -2.82 18.75
CA SER A 168 -37.38 -1.64 19.54
C SER A 168 -36.60 -0.39 19.11
N PRO A 169 -37.24 0.59 18.42
CA PRO A 169 -36.60 1.86 18.08
C PRO A 169 -36.09 2.62 19.30
N LEU A 170 -36.73 2.45 20.47
CA LEU A 170 -36.29 3.07 21.71
C LEU A 170 -34.93 2.53 22.15
N ILE A 171 -34.78 1.21 22.22
CA ILE A 171 -33.50 0.58 22.58
C ILE A 171 -32.43 0.95 21.52
N ALA A 172 -32.77 0.92 20.21
CA ALA A 172 -31.88 1.30 19.15
C ALA A 172 -31.29 2.71 19.34
N THR A 173 -32.12 3.69 19.69
CA THR A 173 -31.69 5.06 19.93
C THR A 173 -30.61 5.14 21.00
N PHE A 174 -30.84 4.52 22.17
CA PHE A 174 -29.88 4.56 23.27
C PHE A 174 -28.63 3.69 23.02
N ALA A 175 -28.79 2.54 22.36
CA ALA A 175 -27.66 1.68 21.98
C ALA A 175 -26.73 2.34 20.97
N PHE A 176 -27.25 3.23 20.12
CA PHE A 176 -26.48 3.86 19.05
C PHE A 176 -25.88 5.22 19.41
N ILE A 177 -26.30 5.86 20.49
CA ILE A 177 -25.70 7.11 21.01
C ILE A 177 -24.15 7.03 21.10
N PRO A 178 -23.54 5.93 21.55
CA PRO A 178 -22.08 5.81 21.58
C PRO A 178 -21.40 5.83 20.21
N ILE A 179 -22.09 5.45 19.13
CA ILE A 179 -21.47 5.32 17.80
C ILE A 179 -20.87 6.63 17.29
N PRO A 180 -21.58 7.75 17.23
CA PRO A 180 -21.00 9.05 16.86
C PRO A 180 -19.82 9.45 17.76
N ILE A 181 -19.91 9.18 19.06
CA ILE A 181 -18.86 9.50 20.04
C ILE A 181 -17.61 8.67 19.74
N ILE A 182 -17.77 7.37 19.50
CA ILE A 182 -16.66 6.46 19.15
C ILE A 182 -16.01 6.87 17.84
N ILE A 183 -16.81 7.13 16.80
CA ILE A 183 -16.30 7.52 15.47
C ILE A 183 -15.54 8.84 15.57
N PHE A 184 -16.15 9.88 16.14
CA PHE A 184 -15.51 11.18 16.30
C PHE A 184 -14.26 11.10 17.19
N GLY A 185 -14.36 10.37 18.31
CA GLY A 185 -13.24 10.11 19.21
C GLY A 185 -12.07 9.41 18.51
N SER A 186 -12.36 8.39 17.69
CA SER A 186 -11.33 7.66 16.91
C SER A 186 -10.62 8.57 15.91
N PHE A 187 -11.35 9.38 15.16
CA PHE A 187 -10.73 10.32 14.20
C PHE A 187 -9.87 11.37 14.91
N LYS A 188 -10.38 11.98 15.98
CA LYS A 188 -9.64 12.96 16.78
C LYS A 188 -8.39 12.34 17.41
N PHE A 189 -8.51 11.11 17.93
CA PHE A 189 -7.38 10.38 18.48
C PHE A 189 -6.31 10.11 17.42
N THR A 190 -6.68 9.55 16.25
CA THR A 190 -5.74 9.27 15.15
C THR A 190 -4.99 10.54 14.72
N SER A 191 -5.70 11.67 14.58
CA SER A 191 -5.08 12.97 14.27
C SER A 191 -4.10 13.43 15.35
N THR A 192 -4.46 13.27 16.64
CA THR A 192 -3.63 13.70 17.76
C THR A 192 -2.38 12.83 17.91
N ILE A 193 -2.53 11.51 17.73
CA ILE A 193 -1.40 10.58 17.86
C ILE A 193 -0.43 10.73 16.68
N ALA A 194 -0.90 11.09 15.49
CA ALA A 194 -0.07 11.34 14.32
C ALA A 194 0.98 12.44 14.60
N SER A 195 0.60 13.54 15.28
CA SER A 195 1.54 14.59 15.67
C SER A 195 2.58 14.12 16.70
N ARG A 196 2.23 13.12 17.54
CA ARG A 196 3.19 12.52 18.48
C ARG A 196 4.18 11.61 17.77
N TYR A 197 3.72 10.85 16.79
CA TYR A 197 4.60 10.01 15.98
C TYR A 197 5.55 10.85 15.11
N GLU A 198 5.15 12.05 14.65
CA GLU A 198 6.03 12.96 13.95
C GLU A 198 7.21 13.38 14.86
N ARG A 199 6.94 13.77 16.09
CA ARG A 199 8.00 14.10 17.08
C ARG A 199 8.92 12.90 17.35
N ILE A 200 8.38 11.69 17.44
CA ILE A 200 9.20 10.48 17.60
C ILE A 200 10.12 10.31 16.40
N ARG A 201 9.62 10.54 15.18
CA ARG A 201 10.41 10.45 13.94
C ARG A 201 11.56 11.44 13.94
N GLU A 202 11.31 12.70 14.27
CA GLU A 202 12.34 13.74 14.39
C GLU A 202 13.44 13.36 15.42
N SER A 203 13.02 12.83 16.57
CA SER A 203 13.98 12.35 17.59
C SER A 203 14.79 11.15 17.11
N ILE A 204 14.18 10.21 16.37
CA ILE A 204 14.87 9.06 15.78
C ILE A 204 15.85 9.51 14.68
N GLU A 205 15.49 10.47 13.85
CA GLU A 205 16.37 11.03 12.82
C GLU A 205 17.61 11.66 13.44
N THR A 206 17.43 12.41 14.54
CA THR A 206 18.54 12.99 15.30
C THR A 206 19.45 11.91 15.90
N LEU A 207 18.87 10.87 16.50
CA LEU A 207 19.63 9.74 17.05
C LEU A 207 20.42 9.01 15.96
N ASN A 208 19.77 8.72 14.83
CA ASN A 208 20.41 8.02 13.70
C ASN A 208 21.53 8.85 13.09
N SER A 209 21.36 10.18 12.97
CA SER A 209 22.42 11.09 12.52
C SER A 209 23.62 11.05 13.47
N ASN A 210 23.37 11.12 14.78
CA ASN A 210 24.44 11.05 15.79
C ASN A 210 25.18 9.70 15.75
N LEU A 211 24.44 8.58 15.66
CA LEU A 211 25.01 7.24 15.52
C LEU A 211 25.86 7.12 14.25
N SER A 212 25.32 7.56 13.11
CA SER A 212 26.02 7.51 11.82
C SER A 212 27.31 8.32 11.86
N ASN A 213 27.27 9.54 12.42
CA ASN A 213 28.45 10.40 12.55
C ASN A 213 29.51 9.76 13.45
N SER A 214 29.12 9.18 14.61
CA SER A 214 30.07 8.55 15.54
C SER A 214 30.69 7.29 14.94
N ILE A 215 29.91 6.48 14.22
CA ILE A 215 30.39 5.25 13.56
C ILE A 215 31.31 5.60 12.38
N SER A 216 30.91 6.53 11.54
CA SER A 216 31.72 6.98 10.38
C SER A 216 33.01 7.66 10.84
N GLY A 217 32.96 8.37 11.99
CA GLY A 217 34.11 9.02 12.60
C GLY A 217 34.86 8.17 13.64
N ILE A 218 34.66 6.84 13.69
CA ILE A 218 35.16 5.96 14.77
C ILE A 218 36.68 6.04 14.96
N LEU A 219 37.42 6.23 13.88
CA LEU A 219 38.87 6.42 13.95
C LEU A 219 39.22 7.66 14.79
N ASN A 220 38.53 8.77 14.58
CA ASN A 220 38.73 10.01 15.34
C ASN A 220 38.31 9.84 16.80
N VAL A 221 37.15 9.19 17.04
CA VAL A 221 36.68 8.89 18.40
C VAL A 221 37.73 8.11 19.17
N LYS A 222 38.30 7.06 18.55
CA LYS A 222 39.35 6.22 19.16
C LYS A 222 40.67 6.97 19.33
N SER A 223 41.11 7.71 18.30
CA SER A 223 42.39 8.44 18.34
C SER A 223 42.44 9.55 19.40
N PHE A 224 41.28 10.18 19.69
CA PHE A 224 41.16 11.22 20.68
C PHE A 224 40.57 10.77 22.02
N THR A 225 40.35 9.48 22.22
CA THR A 225 39.81 8.89 23.47
C THR A 225 38.48 9.54 23.88
N ARG A 226 37.57 9.73 22.92
CA ARG A 226 36.31 10.46 23.14
C ARG A 226 35.09 9.56 23.31
N GLU A 227 35.29 8.26 23.58
CA GLU A 227 34.22 7.26 23.70
C GLU A 227 33.16 7.66 24.73
N SER A 228 33.58 8.12 25.89
CA SER A 228 32.66 8.52 26.96
C SER A 228 31.77 9.69 26.55
N LYS A 229 32.35 10.68 25.84
CA LYS A 229 31.60 11.87 25.38
C LYS A 229 30.60 11.52 24.26
N GLU A 230 30.98 10.64 23.34
CA GLU A 230 30.06 10.17 22.30
C GLU A 230 28.96 9.29 22.91
N LEU A 231 29.26 8.47 23.92
CA LEU A 231 28.25 7.70 24.65
C LEU A 231 27.23 8.63 25.32
N GLU A 232 27.66 9.66 26.04
CA GLU A 232 26.78 10.64 26.67
C GLU A 232 25.87 11.35 25.66
N ARG A 233 26.40 11.67 24.46
CA ARG A 233 25.64 12.27 23.36
C ARG A 233 24.55 11.32 22.85
N ILE A 234 24.89 10.03 22.67
CA ILE A 234 23.94 9.01 22.25
C ILE A 234 22.89 8.74 23.34
N GLU A 235 23.29 8.67 24.61
CA GLU A 235 22.37 8.52 25.73
C GLU A 235 21.36 9.65 25.80
N THR A 236 21.80 10.89 25.59
CA THR A 236 20.93 12.06 25.55
C THR A 236 19.89 11.94 24.43
N SER A 237 20.33 11.68 23.19
CA SER A 237 19.41 11.50 22.04
C SER A 237 18.48 10.30 22.23
N SER A 238 18.98 9.21 22.80
CA SER A 238 18.18 8.02 23.11
C SER A 238 17.11 8.30 24.18
N ASN A 239 17.45 9.09 25.20
CA ASN A 239 16.48 9.52 26.22
C ASN A 239 15.40 10.45 25.64
N GLU A 240 15.72 11.30 24.66
CA GLU A 240 14.72 12.10 23.94
C GLU A 240 13.75 11.21 23.18
N VAL A 241 14.25 10.22 22.43
CA VAL A 241 13.40 9.21 21.75
C VAL A 241 12.52 8.48 22.76
N LYS A 242 13.10 8.02 23.89
CA LYS A 242 12.35 7.35 24.97
C LYS A 242 11.24 8.24 25.53
N SER A 243 11.53 9.51 25.79
CA SER A 243 10.56 10.48 26.31
C SER A 243 9.42 10.72 25.32
N ALA A 244 9.74 10.94 24.04
CA ALA A 244 8.75 11.12 22.97
C ALA A 244 7.85 9.89 22.85
N ASN A 245 8.42 8.69 22.84
CA ASN A 245 7.66 7.43 22.82
C ASN A 245 6.76 7.29 24.05
N TYR A 246 7.25 7.62 25.25
CA TYR A 246 6.45 7.50 26.48
C TYR A 246 5.20 8.40 26.46
N HIS A 247 5.31 9.61 25.90
CA HIS A 247 4.16 10.49 25.72
C HIS A 247 3.14 9.94 24.70
N ALA A 248 3.60 9.32 23.61
CA ALA A 248 2.73 8.67 22.65
C ALA A 248 2.06 7.41 23.23
N ILE A 249 2.83 6.60 23.98
CA ILE A 249 2.31 5.39 24.65
C ILE A 249 1.21 5.74 25.65
N LYS A 250 1.37 6.77 26.48
CA LYS A 250 0.34 7.21 27.43
C LYS A 250 -0.97 7.56 26.72
N LEU A 251 -0.89 8.30 25.61
CA LEU A 251 -2.07 8.68 24.83
C LEU A 251 -2.70 7.45 24.17
N SER A 252 -1.88 6.60 23.55
CA SER A 252 -2.34 5.36 22.91
C SER A 252 -2.99 4.40 23.90
N ALA A 253 -2.39 4.21 25.07
CA ALA A 253 -2.94 3.35 26.11
C ALA A 253 -4.26 3.88 26.71
N ALA A 254 -4.49 5.18 26.71
CA ALA A 254 -5.73 5.78 27.20
C ALA A 254 -6.92 5.62 26.23
N PHE A 255 -6.66 5.37 24.94
CA PHE A 255 -7.69 5.33 23.91
C PHE A 255 -8.73 4.22 24.14
N ILE A 256 -8.26 2.97 24.30
CA ILE A 256 -9.14 1.81 24.50
C ILE A 256 -10.01 1.96 25.76
N PRO A 257 -9.48 2.33 26.94
CA PRO A 257 -10.31 2.61 28.12
C PRO A 257 -11.39 3.67 27.91
N ILE A 258 -11.07 4.78 27.22
CA ILE A 258 -12.04 5.85 26.95
C ILE A 258 -13.19 5.34 26.08
N ILE A 259 -12.88 4.62 25.00
CA ILE A 259 -13.90 4.03 24.13
C ILE A 259 -14.71 2.98 24.88
N ARG A 260 -14.07 2.17 25.74
CA ARG A 260 -14.76 1.18 26.55
C ARG A 260 -15.82 1.80 27.45
N VAL A 261 -15.60 3.01 27.97
CA VAL A 261 -16.60 3.75 28.72
C VAL A 261 -17.81 4.12 27.86
N ALA A 262 -17.61 4.53 26.63
CA ALA A 262 -18.70 4.80 25.69
C ALA A 262 -19.49 3.51 25.35
N ILE A 263 -18.79 2.40 25.14
CA ILE A 263 -19.42 1.07 24.93
C ILE A 263 -20.23 0.66 26.16
N LEU A 264 -19.68 0.84 27.37
CA LEU A 264 -20.34 0.54 28.62
C LEU A 264 -21.65 1.32 28.77
N PHE A 265 -21.68 2.59 28.37
CA PHE A 265 -22.88 3.40 28.37
C PHE A 265 -23.99 2.79 27.49
N GLY A 266 -23.71 2.45 26.23
CA GLY A 266 -24.68 1.83 25.34
C GLY A 266 -25.13 0.45 25.80
N PHE A 267 -24.21 -0.35 26.36
CA PHE A 267 -24.56 -1.65 26.97
C PHE A 267 -25.45 -1.50 28.18
N THR A 268 -25.14 -0.59 29.11
CA THR A 268 -25.93 -0.34 30.32
C THR A 268 -27.32 0.20 29.97
N ALA A 269 -27.41 1.09 28.97
CA ALA A 269 -28.68 1.59 28.47
C ALA A 269 -29.55 0.44 27.91
N THR A 270 -28.96 -0.44 27.07
CA THR A 270 -29.65 -1.63 26.56
C THR A 270 -30.08 -2.57 27.69
N LEU A 271 -29.22 -2.75 28.71
CA LEU A 271 -29.51 -3.60 29.86
C LEU A 271 -30.71 -3.07 30.68
N LEU A 272 -30.74 -1.76 31.00
CA LEU A 272 -31.80 -1.17 31.79
C LEU A 272 -33.09 -1.05 30.99
N ILE A 273 -33.08 -0.41 29.83
CA ILE A 273 -34.28 -0.16 29.01
C ILE A 273 -34.84 -1.47 28.50
N GLY A 274 -33.98 -2.35 27.95
CA GLY A 274 -34.41 -3.67 27.49
C GLY A 274 -34.91 -4.55 28.62
N GLY A 275 -34.29 -4.45 29.80
CA GLY A 275 -34.77 -5.13 31.04
C GLY A 275 -36.14 -4.69 31.48
N PHE A 276 -36.44 -3.39 31.50
CA PHE A 276 -37.78 -2.87 31.82
C PHE A 276 -38.82 -3.36 30.81
N LEU A 277 -38.54 -3.26 29.50
CA LEU A 277 -39.45 -3.74 28.45
C LEU A 277 -39.70 -5.26 28.56
N ALA A 278 -38.69 -6.02 29.00
CA ALA A 278 -38.85 -7.47 29.20
C ALA A 278 -39.67 -7.77 30.46
N LEU A 279 -39.53 -6.99 31.56
CA LEU A 279 -40.35 -7.12 32.78
C LEU A 279 -41.79 -6.72 32.54
N ASP A 280 -42.04 -5.72 31.71
CA ASP A 280 -43.37 -5.26 31.28
C ASP A 280 -44.03 -6.20 30.26
N GLY A 281 -43.29 -7.22 29.78
CA GLY A 281 -43.78 -8.21 28.79
C GLY A 281 -43.86 -7.70 27.36
N GLU A 282 -43.28 -6.51 27.06
CA GLU A 282 -43.25 -5.96 25.69
C GLU A 282 -42.28 -6.70 24.76
N ILE A 283 -41.20 -7.25 25.36
CA ILE A 283 -40.26 -8.11 24.63
C ILE A 283 -40.01 -9.41 25.40
N LYS A 284 -39.74 -10.49 24.65
CA LYS A 284 -39.38 -11.79 25.26
C LYS A 284 -38.01 -11.74 25.94
N VAL A 285 -37.83 -12.50 27.03
CA VAL A 285 -36.52 -12.67 27.69
C VAL A 285 -35.41 -13.13 26.74
N ALA A 286 -35.75 -14.04 25.81
CA ALA A 286 -34.86 -14.47 24.77
C ALA A 286 -34.38 -13.31 23.88
N THR A 287 -35.29 -12.46 23.42
CA THR A 287 -35.01 -11.28 22.60
C THR A 287 -34.14 -10.29 23.34
N TYR A 288 -34.44 -10.01 24.63
CA TYR A 288 -33.63 -9.16 25.49
C TYR A 288 -32.18 -9.66 25.59
N SER A 289 -32.02 -10.98 25.81
CA SER A 289 -30.70 -11.59 25.89
C SER A 289 -29.91 -11.42 24.57
N VAL A 290 -30.56 -11.62 23.41
CA VAL A 290 -29.95 -11.37 22.09
C VAL A 290 -29.47 -9.92 21.99
N LEU A 291 -30.32 -8.94 22.36
CA LEU A 291 -29.95 -7.51 22.26
C LEU A 291 -28.73 -7.17 23.12
N LEU A 292 -28.58 -7.75 24.31
CA LEU A 292 -27.41 -7.56 25.17
C LEU A 292 -26.12 -8.05 24.49
N PHE A 293 -26.14 -9.26 23.93
CA PHE A 293 -24.95 -9.83 23.28
C PHE A 293 -24.56 -9.11 21.98
N ILE A 294 -25.55 -8.74 21.16
CA ILE A 294 -25.26 -8.07 19.88
C ILE A 294 -24.83 -6.61 20.06
N THR A 295 -25.18 -5.96 21.19
CA THR A 295 -24.69 -4.60 21.50
C THR A 295 -23.17 -4.55 21.54
N GLN A 296 -22.51 -5.49 22.20
CA GLN A 296 -21.04 -5.55 22.23
C GLN A 296 -20.45 -5.85 20.86
N ARG A 297 -21.11 -6.74 20.09
CA ARG A 297 -20.70 -7.08 18.73
C ARG A 297 -20.81 -5.90 17.76
N LEU A 298 -21.73 -4.95 17.99
CA LEU A 298 -21.86 -3.73 17.21
C LEU A 298 -20.74 -2.72 17.50
N LEU A 299 -20.51 -2.46 18.79
CA LEU A 299 -19.69 -1.33 19.21
C LEU A 299 -18.19 -1.61 19.12
N TRP A 300 -17.78 -2.86 19.33
CA TRP A 300 -16.37 -3.23 19.36
C TRP A 300 -15.62 -3.03 18.02
N PRO A 301 -16.14 -3.46 16.88
CA PRO A 301 -15.46 -3.23 15.57
C PRO A 301 -15.28 -1.75 15.22
N LEU A 302 -16.14 -0.87 15.75
CA LEU A 302 -16.06 0.57 15.50
C LEU A 302 -14.81 1.20 16.13
N THR A 303 -14.24 0.58 17.15
CA THR A 303 -12.99 1.05 17.78
C THR A 303 -11.79 0.94 16.84
N GLU A 304 -11.84 0.02 15.88
CA GLU A 304 -10.77 -0.25 14.93
C GLU A 304 -10.89 0.55 13.61
N LEU A 305 -11.99 1.33 13.47
CA LEU A 305 -12.18 2.16 12.27
C LEU A 305 -11.09 3.22 12.12
N GLY A 306 -10.56 3.76 13.23
CA GLY A 306 -9.48 4.74 13.20
C GLY A 306 -8.23 4.17 12.53
N ASP A 307 -7.80 2.98 12.93
CA ASP A 307 -6.62 2.29 12.38
C ASP A 307 -6.85 1.88 10.92
N THR A 308 -8.07 1.43 10.59
CA THR A 308 -8.43 1.06 9.22
C THR A 308 -8.43 2.28 8.30
N PHE A 309 -8.87 3.43 8.81
CA PHE A 309 -8.85 4.68 8.05
C PHE A 309 -7.42 5.22 7.85
N ASP A 310 -6.55 5.10 8.87
CA ASP A 310 -5.13 5.43 8.74
C ASP A 310 -4.46 4.54 7.68
N LEU A 311 -4.72 3.23 7.71
CA LEU A 311 -4.24 2.30 6.69
C LEU A 311 -4.72 2.70 5.28
N TYR A 312 -5.99 3.11 5.14
CA TYR A 312 -6.53 3.64 3.89
C TYR A 312 -5.80 4.90 3.42
N GLN A 313 -5.57 5.87 4.32
CA GLN A 313 -4.88 7.12 3.95
C GLN A 313 -3.45 6.86 3.46
N ARG A 314 -2.70 6.00 4.16
CA ARG A 314 -1.35 5.60 3.75
C ARG A 314 -1.36 4.90 2.40
N ALA A 315 -2.27 3.95 2.21
CA ALA A 315 -2.42 3.26 0.93
C ALA A 315 -2.73 4.22 -0.22
N MET A 316 -3.59 5.22 0.00
CA MET A 316 -3.90 6.24 -1.02
C MET A 316 -2.71 7.17 -1.31
N ALA A 317 -1.91 7.52 -0.30
CA ALA A 317 -0.68 8.28 -0.49
C ALA A 317 0.35 7.49 -1.32
N SER A 318 0.52 6.20 -1.01
CA SER A 318 1.38 5.28 -1.76
C SER A 318 0.90 5.07 -3.19
N PHE A 319 -0.41 4.87 -3.38
CA PHE A 319 -1.01 4.76 -4.70
C PHE A 319 -0.72 5.99 -5.58
N ASN A 320 -0.79 7.20 -5.02
CA ASN A 320 -0.48 8.43 -5.75
C ASN A 320 0.97 8.46 -6.24
N ARG A 321 1.93 8.00 -5.41
CA ARG A 321 3.34 7.94 -5.80
C ARG A 321 3.59 6.89 -6.89
N ILE A 322 2.99 5.71 -6.73
CA ILE A 322 3.06 4.64 -7.75
C ILE A 322 2.47 5.13 -9.06
N PHE A 323 1.28 5.73 -9.01
CA PHE A 323 0.57 6.19 -10.20
C PHE A 323 1.28 7.36 -10.89
N SER A 324 1.89 8.27 -10.12
CA SER A 324 2.73 9.32 -10.68
C SER A 324 3.95 8.74 -11.40
N LEU A 325 4.62 7.75 -10.80
CA LEU A 325 5.76 7.09 -11.41
C LEU A 325 5.36 6.29 -12.66
N LYS A 326 4.23 5.59 -12.60
CA LYS A 326 3.71 4.82 -13.74
C LYS A 326 3.33 5.68 -14.95
N ASN A 327 2.89 6.92 -14.72
CA ASN A 327 2.47 7.83 -15.78
C ASN A 327 3.58 8.85 -16.15
N GLU A 328 4.77 8.70 -15.60
CA GLU A 328 5.92 9.50 -16.03
C GLU A 328 6.25 9.16 -17.47
N SER A 329 6.56 10.15 -18.29
CA SER A 329 6.85 9.96 -19.70
C SER A 329 8.31 10.33 -20.00
N SER A 330 8.94 9.59 -20.87
CA SER A 330 10.24 9.96 -21.44
C SER A 330 10.09 11.19 -22.33
N GLU A 331 11.05 12.12 -22.24
CA GLU A 331 11.15 13.27 -23.12
C GLU A 331 11.71 12.85 -24.51
N ILE A 332 12.39 11.68 -24.56
CA ILE A 332 13.03 11.18 -25.79
C ILE A 332 12.02 10.37 -26.59
N GLY A 333 11.57 10.93 -27.69
CA GLY A 333 10.69 10.22 -28.64
C GLY A 333 11.43 9.09 -29.37
N ASN A 334 10.71 8.04 -29.74
CA ASN A 334 11.26 7.00 -30.60
C ASN A 334 11.18 7.48 -32.08
N GLY A 335 12.23 7.32 -32.85
CA GLY A 335 12.20 7.54 -34.29
C GLY A 335 11.57 6.35 -35.03
N ASN A 336 11.34 6.54 -36.34
CA ASN A 336 10.70 5.54 -37.20
C ASN A 336 11.65 4.90 -38.22
N ILE A 337 12.93 5.34 -38.28
CA ILE A 337 13.92 4.85 -39.23
C ILE A 337 14.75 3.75 -38.58
N GLU A 338 14.68 2.55 -39.10
CA GLU A 338 15.53 1.44 -38.65
C GLU A 338 17.00 1.71 -39.04
N PHE A 339 17.89 1.72 -38.05
CA PHE A 339 19.34 1.88 -38.26
C PHE A 339 20.00 0.51 -38.50
N LYS A 340 20.50 0.30 -39.73
CA LYS A 340 21.10 -0.99 -40.12
C LYS A 340 22.60 -1.03 -39.88
N LYS A 341 23.32 -0.01 -40.35
CA LYS A 341 24.78 0.08 -40.29
C LYS A 341 25.22 1.52 -40.57
N LEU A 342 26.33 1.95 -39.97
CA LEU A 342 27.03 3.17 -40.37
C LEU A 342 27.86 2.88 -41.62
N GLU A 343 27.59 3.60 -42.71
CA GLU A 343 28.28 3.40 -44.00
C GLU A 343 29.32 4.46 -44.25
N ASN A 344 29.06 5.72 -43.92
CA ASN A 344 29.93 6.84 -44.26
C ASN A 344 30.44 7.55 -42.99
N LYS A 345 29.60 8.29 -42.27
CA LYS A 345 30.04 9.16 -41.17
C LYS A 345 28.93 9.45 -40.14
N ILE A 346 29.38 9.84 -38.96
CA ILE A 346 28.54 10.54 -37.98
C ILE A 346 28.93 12.00 -38.07
N GLU A 347 27.97 12.91 -38.18
CA GLU A 347 28.20 14.34 -38.30
C GLU A 347 27.42 15.10 -37.20
N LEU A 348 28.13 15.92 -36.45
CA LEU A 348 27.58 16.89 -35.50
C LEU A 348 27.75 18.27 -36.12
N LYS A 349 26.70 19.09 -36.13
CA LYS A 349 26.69 20.47 -36.63
C LYS A 349 26.11 21.40 -35.55
N ASP A 350 26.92 22.36 -35.14
CA ASP A 350 26.53 23.42 -34.21
C ASP A 350 25.87 22.89 -32.93
N VAL A 351 26.38 21.76 -32.40
CA VAL A 351 25.78 21.07 -31.30
C VAL A 351 26.07 21.77 -29.99
N SER A 352 24.99 22.19 -29.32
CA SER A 352 25.05 22.74 -27.94
C SER A 352 24.18 21.90 -27.00
N PHE A 353 24.70 21.65 -25.80
CA PHE A 353 24.01 20.84 -24.79
C PHE A 353 24.32 21.32 -23.37
N SER A 354 23.27 21.28 -22.52
CA SER A 354 23.32 21.52 -21.07
C SER A 354 22.51 20.47 -20.31
N TYR A 355 23.02 20.02 -19.17
CA TYR A 355 22.24 19.18 -18.24
C TYR A 355 21.25 20.00 -17.40
N VAL A 356 21.63 21.26 -17.12
CA VAL A 356 20.84 22.22 -16.34
C VAL A 356 20.79 23.53 -17.14
N ASP A 357 19.65 24.18 -17.14
CA ASP A 357 19.47 25.44 -17.85
C ASP A 357 20.55 26.46 -17.49
N ASN A 358 21.02 27.19 -18.48
CA ASN A 358 22.08 28.22 -18.38
C ASN A 358 23.50 27.72 -18.12
N PHE A 359 23.79 26.43 -18.16
CA PHE A 359 25.16 25.91 -18.06
C PHE A 359 25.48 24.95 -19.20
N ASN A 360 25.95 25.49 -20.31
CA ASN A 360 26.33 24.69 -21.48
C ASN A 360 27.60 23.89 -21.20
N VAL A 361 27.50 22.58 -21.38
CA VAL A 361 28.63 21.62 -21.34
C VAL A 361 29.28 21.50 -22.71
N LEU A 362 28.49 21.55 -23.79
CA LEU A 362 28.94 21.63 -25.16
C LEU A 362 28.41 22.92 -25.78
N ASN A 363 29.27 23.65 -26.49
CA ASN A 363 28.96 24.93 -27.15
C ASN A 363 29.37 24.87 -28.60
N ASN A 364 28.39 24.89 -29.51
CA ASN A 364 28.57 24.98 -30.95
C ASN A 364 29.65 24.01 -31.47
N VAL A 365 29.52 22.73 -31.14
CA VAL A 365 30.50 21.70 -31.50
C VAL A 365 30.19 21.16 -32.89
N ASP A 366 31.19 21.30 -33.77
CA ASP A 366 31.23 20.66 -35.09
C ASP A 366 32.24 19.51 -35.06
N LEU A 367 31.78 18.30 -35.42
CA LEU A 367 32.60 17.10 -35.41
C LEU A 367 32.13 16.13 -36.49
N THR A 368 33.08 15.57 -37.21
CA THR A 368 32.83 14.46 -38.15
C THR A 368 33.63 13.24 -37.73
N ILE A 369 32.95 12.08 -37.65
CA ILE A 369 33.51 10.78 -37.31
C ILE A 369 33.31 9.87 -38.55
N GLU A 370 34.40 9.55 -39.27
CA GLU A 370 34.32 8.73 -40.47
C GLU A 370 34.14 7.25 -40.12
N ALA A 371 33.34 6.54 -40.91
CA ALA A 371 33.13 5.10 -40.74
C ALA A 371 34.44 4.33 -41.00
N GLY A 372 34.65 3.28 -40.18
CA GLY A 372 35.86 2.43 -40.33
C GLY A 372 37.16 3.04 -39.78
N GLN A 373 37.12 4.26 -39.22
CA GLN A 373 38.27 4.92 -38.61
C GLN A 373 38.16 4.97 -37.09
N THR A 374 39.30 5.06 -36.41
CA THR A 374 39.35 5.30 -34.96
C THR A 374 39.50 6.80 -34.69
N THR A 375 38.54 7.39 -34.05
CA THR A 375 38.55 8.79 -33.64
C THR A 375 38.83 8.90 -32.16
N ALA A 376 39.86 9.64 -31.75
CA ALA A 376 40.18 9.92 -30.35
C ALA A 376 39.65 11.31 -29.92
N ILE A 377 38.86 11.34 -28.83
CA ILE A 377 38.38 12.59 -28.21
C ILE A 377 39.21 12.84 -26.97
N VAL A 378 40.02 13.90 -26.97
CA VAL A 378 40.95 14.25 -25.91
C VAL A 378 40.59 15.59 -25.29
N GLY A 379 40.90 15.79 -24.02
CA GLY A 379 40.64 17.03 -23.30
C GLY A 379 40.74 16.86 -21.78
N SER A 380 40.68 17.96 -21.04
CA SER A 380 40.69 17.97 -19.57
C SER A 380 39.44 17.31 -18.98
N THR A 381 39.50 16.98 -17.71
CA THR A 381 38.29 16.52 -16.95
C THR A 381 37.22 17.63 -16.98
N GLY A 382 35.96 17.27 -17.24
CA GLY A 382 34.86 18.23 -17.37
C GLY A 382 34.69 18.86 -18.75
N SER A 383 35.54 18.55 -19.77
CA SER A 383 35.44 19.13 -21.14
C SER A 383 34.29 18.56 -21.99
N GLY A 384 33.40 17.77 -21.46
CA GLY A 384 32.23 17.27 -22.22
C GLY A 384 32.42 15.96 -22.98
N LYS A 385 33.58 15.27 -22.89
CA LYS A 385 33.85 14.03 -23.60
C LYS A 385 32.81 12.93 -23.38
N SER A 386 32.49 12.64 -22.13
CA SER A 386 31.46 11.65 -21.76
C SER A 386 30.05 12.10 -22.16
N THR A 387 29.80 13.41 -22.14
CA THR A 387 28.54 14.00 -22.59
C THR A 387 28.32 13.73 -24.07
N LEU A 388 29.38 13.88 -24.88
CA LEU A 388 29.31 13.59 -26.34
C LEU A 388 28.92 12.13 -26.62
N ILE A 389 29.52 11.18 -25.88
CA ILE A 389 29.16 9.75 -26.01
C ILE A 389 27.70 9.54 -25.61
N LYS A 390 27.23 10.15 -24.51
CA LYS A 390 25.83 10.06 -24.07
C LYS A 390 24.85 10.60 -25.12
N LEU A 391 25.23 11.66 -25.86
CA LEU A 391 24.43 12.23 -26.94
C LEU A 391 24.41 11.31 -28.18
N LEU A 392 25.55 10.70 -28.56
CA LEU A 392 25.62 9.74 -29.65
C LEU A 392 24.76 8.47 -29.39
N LEU A 393 24.65 8.05 -28.11
CA LEU A 393 23.75 6.98 -27.69
C LEU A 393 22.28 7.43 -27.57
N ARG A 394 22.03 8.73 -27.81
CA ARG A 394 20.73 9.36 -27.62
C ARG A 394 20.14 9.08 -26.25
N LEU A 395 20.98 9.21 -25.18
CA LEU A 395 20.56 9.17 -23.82
C LEU A 395 20.00 10.53 -23.33
N TYR A 396 20.25 11.58 -24.10
CA TYR A 396 19.76 12.95 -23.96
C TYR A 396 19.47 13.54 -25.33
N GLU A 397 18.54 14.48 -25.39
CA GLU A 397 18.30 15.32 -26.55
C GLU A 397 19.20 16.56 -26.50
N ILE A 398 19.69 17.02 -27.64
CA ILE A 398 20.48 18.25 -27.76
C ILE A 398 19.60 19.48 -27.62
N ASN A 399 20.17 20.60 -27.08
CA ASN A 399 19.47 21.87 -27.02
C ASN A 399 19.44 22.57 -28.38
N ASN A 400 20.56 22.63 -29.07
CA ASN A 400 20.67 23.24 -30.39
C ASN A 400 21.58 22.40 -31.32
N GLY A 401 21.45 22.63 -32.59
CA GLY A 401 22.25 21.95 -33.63
C GLY A 401 21.61 20.66 -34.17
N SER A 402 22.40 19.81 -34.75
CA SER A 402 21.94 18.52 -35.27
C SER A 402 23.02 17.44 -35.16
N ILE A 403 22.59 16.22 -34.94
CA ILE A 403 23.43 15.01 -35.02
C ILE A 403 22.83 14.10 -36.09
N SER A 404 23.64 13.64 -37.02
CA SER A 404 23.21 12.71 -38.07
C SER A 404 24.14 11.51 -38.17
N PHE A 405 23.57 10.36 -38.49
CA PHE A 405 24.23 9.11 -38.84
C PHE A 405 24.01 8.89 -40.33
N ASP A 406 25.07 9.03 -41.13
CA ASP A 406 25.02 9.15 -42.58
C ASP A 406 24.06 10.30 -42.99
N SER A 407 22.97 9.99 -43.70
CA SER A 407 21.96 10.98 -44.10
C SER A 407 20.78 11.12 -43.16
N ASN A 408 20.71 10.30 -42.11
CA ASN A 408 19.54 10.26 -41.20
C ASN A 408 19.80 11.10 -39.95
N SER A 409 18.86 11.97 -39.60
CA SER A 409 18.89 12.67 -38.32
C SER A 409 18.76 11.68 -37.17
N LEU A 410 19.56 11.84 -36.12
CA LEU A 410 19.51 10.98 -34.92
C LEU A 410 18.13 10.94 -34.28
N LYS A 411 17.35 12.03 -34.39
CA LYS A 411 15.97 12.12 -33.87
C LYS A 411 14.99 11.20 -34.59
N ASP A 412 15.25 10.92 -35.87
CA ASP A 412 14.35 10.13 -36.71
C ASP A 412 14.68 8.62 -36.67
N ILE A 413 15.80 8.25 -36.04
CA ILE A 413 16.26 6.86 -35.93
C ILE A 413 15.55 6.18 -34.74
N GLU A 414 15.11 4.94 -34.95
CA GLU A 414 14.57 4.10 -33.89
C GLU A 414 15.64 3.75 -32.84
N LEU A 415 15.40 4.05 -31.59
CA LEU A 415 16.36 3.91 -30.47
C LEU A 415 16.87 2.48 -30.32
N SER A 416 15.98 1.49 -30.45
CA SER A 416 16.34 0.08 -30.32
C SER A 416 17.32 -0.35 -31.39
N SER A 417 17.04 0.00 -32.66
CA SER A 417 17.90 -0.34 -33.82
C SER A 417 19.25 0.35 -33.75
N LEU A 418 19.31 1.60 -33.28
CA LEU A 418 20.54 2.35 -33.04
C LEU A 418 21.43 1.68 -32.00
N ARG A 419 20.87 1.47 -30.80
CA ARG A 419 21.62 0.96 -29.65
C ARG A 419 22.05 -0.50 -29.80
N GLU A 420 21.35 -1.29 -30.58
CA GLU A 420 21.78 -2.65 -30.98
C GLU A 420 23.06 -2.66 -31.81
N LYS A 421 23.40 -1.57 -32.49
CA LYS A 421 24.60 -1.46 -33.36
C LYS A 421 25.77 -0.75 -32.67
N ILE A 422 25.58 -0.28 -31.41
CA ILE A 422 26.61 0.42 -30.67
C ILE A 422 27.06 -0.44 -29.48
N GLY A 423 28.34 -0.75 -29.39
CA GLY A 423 28.99 -1.30 -28.22
C GLY A 423 29.55 -0.19 -27.33
N LEU A 424 29.20 -0.16 -26.07
CA LEU A 424 29.74 0.77 -25.09
C LEU A 424 30.65 0.06 -24.09
N VAL A 425 31.88 0.58 -23.92
CA VAL A 425 32.77 0.22 -22.81
C VAL A 425 32.89 1.43 -21.88
N SER A 426 32.31 1.35 -20.69
CA SER A 426 32.36 2.42 -19.70
C SER A 426 33.62 2.35 -18.84
N GLN A 427 33.97 3.47 -18.20
CA GLN A 427 35.09 3.53 -17.26
C GLN A 427 34.78 2.70 -16.00
N ASP A 428 33.53 2.77 -15.50
CA ASP A 428 33.03 1.95 -14.41
C ASP A 428 32.41 0.69 -14.98
N VAL A 429 32.95 -0.47 -14.62
CA VAL A 429 32.47 -1.77 -15.09
C VAL A 429 31.27 -2.17 -14.25
N PHE A 430 30.14 -2.39 -14.89
CA PHE A 430 28.94 -2.97 -14.28
C PHE A 430 28.71 -4.39 -14.82
N LEU A 431 28.49 -5.34 -13.93
CA LEU A 431 28.14 -6.71 -14.28
C LEU A 431 26.73 -6.99 -13.74
N PHE A 432 25.90 -7.57 -14.61
CA PHE A 432 24.61 -8.10 -14.18
C PHE A 432 24.81 -9.34 -13.31
N ASP A 433 23.95 -9.54 -12.32
CA ASP A 433 23.90 -10.76 -11.51
C ASP A 433 23.38 -11.94 -12.34
N ASP A 434 24.26 -12.38 -13.26
CA ASP A 434 23.98 -13.43 -14.24
C ASP A 434 25.32 -14.12 -14.59
N THR A 435 25.26 -15.14 -15.42
CA THR A 435 26.45 -15.86 -15.88
C THR A 435 27.45 -14.97 -16.61
N VAL A 436 28.74 -15.32 -16.59
CA VAL A 436 29.77 -14.65 -17.39
C VAL A 436 29.38 -14.62 -18.90
N TYR A 437 28.81 -15.72 -19.33
CA TYR A 437 28.34 -15.83 -20.73
C TYR A 437 27.22 -14.82 -21.05
N ALA A 438 26.24 -14.66 -20.15
CA ALA A 438 25.17 -13.67 -20.35
C ALA A 438 25.72 -12.24 -20.33
N ASN A 439 26.64 -11.93 -19.41
CA ASN A 439 27.29 -10.62 -19.35
C ASN A 439 28.10 -10.28 -20.62
N ILE A 440 28.79 -11.28 -21.20
CA ILE A 440 29.53 -11.09 -22.47
C ILE A 440 28.55 -10.93 -23.64
N ARG A 441 27.42 -11.64 -23.63
CA ARG A 441 26.42 -11.63 -24.72
C ARG A 441 25.36 -10.54 -24.60
N CYS A 442 25.48 -9.61 -23.67
CA CYS A 442 24.45 -8.61 -23.34
C CYS A 442 23.78 -7.93 -24.57
N ASN A 443 24.47 -7.87 -25.72
CA ASN A 443 23.95 -7.31 -26.96
C ASN A 443 23.54 -8.35 -28.04
N VAL A 444 23.65 -9.67 -27.77
CA VAL A 444 23.50 -10.70 -28.83
C VAL A 444 22.19 -11.51 -28.68
N ILE A 445 21.41 -11.31 -27.62
CA ILE A 445 20.26 -12.17 -27.28
C ILE A 445 19.12 -12.10 -28.32
N ARG A 446 18.95 -11.02 -29.07
CA ARG A 446 17.89 -10.91 -30.10
C ARG A 446 18.14 -11.67 -31.39
N CYS A 447 19.37 -12.01 -31.71
CA CYS A 447 19.68 -12.77 -32.96
C CYS A 447 19.32 -14.27 -32.89
N LEU A 448 19.11 -14.85 -31.71
CA LEU A 448 18.84 -16.29 -31.54
C LEU A 448 17.41 -16.67 -31.13
N LEU A 449 16.59 -15.72 -30.71
CA LEU A 449 15.17 -15.98 -30.36
C LEU A 449 14.20 -15.76 -31.54
N GLY A 450 14.71 -15.38 -32.71
CA GLY A 450 13.92 -15.24 -33.94
C GLY A 450 13.77 -16.54 -34.74
N HIS A 451 14.23 -17.68 -34.20
CA HIS A 451 14.12 -18.99 -34.86
C HIS A 451 13.80 -20.10 -33.88
N PHE A 452 12.71 -19.91 -33.09
CA PHE A 452 11.96 -21.03 -32.50
C PHE A 452 10.48 -20.69 -32.46
#